data_3f5d97cae6950347babd7209bbec4d70
#
_entry.id   3f5d97cae6950347babd7209bbec4d70
#
_cell.length_a   1.000
_cell.length_b   1.000
_cell.length_c   1.000
_cell.angle_alpha   90.00
_cell.angle_beta   90.00
_cell.angle_gamma   90.00
#
_symmetry.space_group_name_H-M   'P 1'
#
loop_
_entity.id
_entity.type
_entity.pdbx_description
1 polymer ?
#
loop_
_entity_poly.entity_id
_entity_poly.type
_entity_poly.pdbx_seq_one_letter_code
_entity_poly.pdbx_strand_id
1 'polypeptide(L)'
;MDRIKESFDSLPIAVCFFDKNGVVRLINHRMLAIASQLRKGGIQTLAELHDALRSPPPTVRCLDPQLYIFRFSDGTELRFAEESIKTAAGLTYTQVTAADVTELMWRQKHLQEESAKLAEANERMRRLFEQMPEIIRQEETLA
;
A
#
# COMPACT_ATOMS: atom_id res chain seq x y z
N MET A 1 28.60 10.96 10.69
CA MET A 1 27.24 11.50 10.85
C MET A 1 26.63 11.91 9.50
N ASP A 2 27.33 12.80 8.78
CA ASP A 2 26.77 13.33 7.53
C ASP A 2 26.57 12.27 6.45
N ARG A 3 27.49 11.29 6.34
CA ARG A 3 27.35 10.19 5.38
C ARG A 3 26.15 9.30 5.67
N ILE A 4 25.90 9.02 6.94
CA ILE A 4 24.74 8.21 7.35
C ILE A 4 23.46 8.93 7.00
N LYS A 5 23.38 10.23 7.28
CA LYS A 5 22.23 11.05 6.97
C LYS A 5 22.01 11.15 5.45
N GLU A 6 23.06 11.38 4.67
CA GLU A 6 22.98 11.42 3.21
C GLU A 6 22.49 10.12 2.62
N SER A 7 23.03 8.99 3.09
CA SER A 7 22.58 7.67 2.65
C SER A 7 21.14 7.42 3.03
N PHE A 8 20.76 7.85 4.23
CA PHE A 8 19.40 7.70 4.72
C PHE A 8 18.41 8.54 3.91
N ASP A 9 18.78 9.79 3.59
CA ASP A 9 17.94 10.67 2.77
C ASP A 9 17.87 10.25 1.31
N SER A 10 18.84 9.48 0.83
CA SER A 10 18.85 8.99 -0.55
C SER A 10 18.09 7.69 -0.75
N LEU A 11 17.55 7.09 0.31
CA LEU A 11 16.75 5.86 0.19
C LEU A 11 15.52 6.10 -0.69
N PRO A 12 15.14 5.11 -1.54
CA PRO A 12 14.01 5.27 -2.45
C PRO A 12 12.65 5.19 -1.76
N ILE A 13 12.62 4.92 -0.46
CA ILE A 13 11.38 4.85 0.33
C ILE A 13 11.42 5.86 1.47
N ALA A 14 10.25 6.25 1.95
CA ALA A 14 10.13 7.05 3.15
C ALA A 14 10.31 6.17 4.38
N VAL A 15 11.13 6.58 5.31
CA VAL A 15 11.38 5.81 6.54
C VAL A 15 11.64 6.74 7.71
N CYS A 16 11.17 6.36 8.89
CA CYS A 16 11.48 7.03 10.13
C CYS A 16 11.55 6.01 11.27
N PHE A 17 12.24 6.40 12.34
CA PHE A 17 12.41 5.58 13.52
C PHE A 17 11.91 6.35 14.75
N PHE A 18 11.09 5.69 15.55
CA PHE A 18 10.61 6.19 16.83
C PHE A 18 11.26 5.39 17.95
N ASP A 19 11.60 6.07 19.05
CA ASP A 19 12.15 5.37 20.21
C ASP A 19 11.04 4.64 20.99
N LYS A 20 11.41 4.02 22.11
CA LYS A 20 10.46 3.29 22.94
C LYS A 20 9.35 4.17 23.52
N ASN A 21 9.58 5.48 23.58
CA ASN A 21 8.59 6.46 24.03
C ASN A 21 7.73 7.00 22.91
N GLY A 22 7.96 6.52 21.67
CA GLY A 22 7.22 6.97 20.51
C GLY A 22 7.65 8.32 19.97
N VAL A 23 8.85 8.80 20.31
CA VAL A 23 9.40 10.06 19.81
C VAL A 23 10.28 9.78 18.60
N VAL A 24 10.11 10.57 17.53
CA VAL A 24 10.91 10.41 16.32
C VAL A 24 12.39 10.70 16.62
N ARG A 25 13.26 9.78 16.20
CA ARG A 25 14.70 9.90 16.37
C ARG A 25 15.44 10.08 15.06
N LEU A 26 14.88 9.55 13.98
CA LEU A 26 15.47 9.65 12.66
C LEU A 26 14.35 9.64 11.63
N ILE A 27 14.42 10.55 10.67
CA ILE A 27 13.43 10.67 9.62
C ILE A 27 14.13 11.11 8.33
N ASN A 28 13.85 10.43 7.22
CA ASN A 28 14.45 10.86 5.95
C ASN A 28 13.58 11.91 5.25
N HIS A 29 14.12 12.52 4.19
CA HIS A 29 13.44 13.59 3.47
C HIS A 29 12.10 13.15 2.89
N ARG A 30 12.01 11.93 2.39
CA ARG A 30 10.77 11.43 1.81
C ARG A 30 9.67 11.31 2.86
N MET A 31 10.02 10.78 4.03
CA MET A 31 9.06 10.67 5.13
C MET A 31 8.70 12.04 5.71
N LEU A 32 9.65 12.96 5.75
CA LEU A 32 9.40 14.32 6.21
C LEU A 32 8.36 15.03 5.33
N ALA A 33 8.48 14.87 4.02
CA ALA A 33 7.51 15.43 3.08
C ALA A 33 6.11 14.81 3.27
N ILE A 34 6.04 13.50 3.47
CA ILE A 34 4.78 12.80 3.74
C ILE A 34 4.17 13.27 5.06
N ALA A 35 4.96 13.39 6.11
CA ALA A 35 4.50 13.85 7.41
C ALA A 35 3.90 15.26 7.33
N SER A 36 4.52 16.14 6.53
CA SER A 36 4.02 17.50 6.31
C SER A 36 2.66 17.51 5.59
N GLN A 37 2.42 16.54 4.71
CA GLN A 37 1.14 16.40 4.02
C GLN A 37 0.07 15.80 4.93
N LEU A 38 0.45 14.90 5.81
CA LEU A 38 -0.48 14.24 6.74
C LEU A 38 -0.95 15.19 7.83
N ARG A 39 -0.06 16.03 8.33
CA ARG A 39 -0.33 16.91 9.45
C ARG A 39 0.42 18.22 9.28
N LYS A 40 -0.27 19.32 9.47
CA LYS A 40 0.35 20.66 9.48
C LYS A 40 1.33 20.72 10.66
N GLY A 41 2.58 21.05 10.37
CA GLY A 41 3.65 21.07 11.38
C GLY A 41 4.42 19.76 11.48
N GLY A 42 4.06 18.74 10.71
CA GLY A 42 4.77 17.46 10.67
C GLY A 42 4.37 16.52 11.81
N ILE A 43 5.12 15.44 11.93
CA ILE A 43 4.88 14.38 12.92
C ILE A 43 6.14 14.22 13.77
N GLN A 44 5.97 14.31 15.09
CA GLN A 44 7.07 14.17 16.04
C GLN A 44 6.94 12.93 16.91
N THR A 45 5.73 12.36 17.01
CA THR A 45 5.48 11.16 17.80
C THR A 45 4.70 10.14 16.99
N LEU A 46 4.84 8.86 17.37
CA LEU A 46 4.10 7.77 16.75
C LEU A 46 2.59 7.94 16.95
N ALA A 47 2.18 8.46 18.11
CA ALA A 47 0.78 8.74 18.38
C ALA A 47 0.22 9.79 17.41
N GLU A 48 0.99 10.83 17.11
CA GLU A 48 0.60 11.85 16.13
C GLU A 48 0.43 11.25 14.72
N LEU A 49 1.31 10.33 14.36
CA LEU A 49 1.21 9.62 13.08
C LEU A 49 -0.09 8.79 13.03
N HIS A 50 -0.37 8.03 14.05
CA HIS A 50 -1.59 7.21 14.12
C HIS A 50 -2.84 8.07 14.08
N ASP A 51 -2.85 9.20 14.79
CA ASP A 51 -3.98 10.13 14.79
C ASP A 51 -4.20 10.75 13.41
N ALA A 52 -3.13 11.15 12.74
CA ALA A 52 -3.21 11.72 11.39
C ALA A 52 -3.78 10.70 10.39
N LEU A 53 -3.42 9.43 10.52
CA LEU A 53 -3.88 8.38 9.62
C LEU A 53 -5.31 7.94 9.91
N ARG A 54 -5.83 8.21 11.10
CA ARG A 54 -7.21 7.88 11.48
C ARG A 54 -8.20 9.00 11.18
N SER A 55 -7.72 10.21 10.92
CA SER A 55 -8.61 11.36 10.67
C SER A 55 -9.36 11.20 9.35
N PRO A 56 -10.71 11.31 9.34
CA PRO A 56 -11.49 11.26 8.11
C PRO A 56 -11.43 12.57 7.35
N PRO A 57 -11.80 12.60 6.05
CA PRO A 57 -11.30 11.67 5.07
C PRO A 57 -9.83 11.89 4.88
N PRO A 58 -9.02 10.96 4.68
CA PRO A 58 -9.11 9.89 3.73
C PRO A 58 -9.34 8.53 4.36
N THR A 59 -9.69 7.57 3.53
CA THR A 59 -10.00 6.21 3.94
C THR A 59 -8.75 5.44 4.28
N VAL A 60 -8.63 5.00 5.53
CA VAL A 60 -7.54 4.11 5.94
C VAL A 60 -8.02 2.67 5.84
N ARG A 61 -7.28 1.85 5.11
CA ARG A 61 -7.49 0.41 5.08
C ARG A 61 -6.48 -0.26 5.98
N CYS A 62 -6.96 -0.87 7.04
CA CYS A 62 -6.14 -1.74 7.87
C CYS A 62 -6.12 -3.13 7.26
N LEU A 63 -5.00 -3.51 6.64
CA LEU A 63 -4.77 -4.87 6.16
C LEU A 63 -4.26 -5.76 7.28
N ASP A 64 -3.57 -5.17 8.25
CA ASP A 64 -2.91 -5.82 9.36
C ASP A 64 -2.67 -4.73 10.42
N PRO A 65 -2.62 -5.03 11.73
CA PRO A 65 -2.30 -4.03 12.74
C PRO A 65 -1.00 -3.26 12.48
N GLN A 66 -0.07 -3.87 11.73
CA GLN A 66 1.24 -3.28 11.42
C GLN A 66 1.36 -2.81 9.97
N LEU A 67 0.33 -3.03 9.16
CA LEU A 67 0.34 -2.71 7.74
C LEU A 67 -0.97 -2.06 7.35
N TYR A 68 -0.92 -0.84 6.82
CA TYR A 68 -2.13 -0.12 6.43
C TYR A 68 -1.88 0.76 5.22
N ILE A 69 -2.97 1.03 4.48
CA ILE A 69 -2.93 1.88 3.29
C ILE A 69 -3.73 3.15 3.59
N PHE A 70 -3.10 4.28 3.31
CA PHE A 70 -3.71 5.59 3.46
C PHE A 70 -3.93 6.21 2.08
N ARG A 71 -5.13 6.70 1.83
CA ARG A 71 -5.46 7.36 0.57
C ARG A 71 -5.64 8.86 0.79
N PHE A 72 -4.87 9.65 0.04
CA PHE A 72 -5.03 11.10 0.02
C PHE A 72 -6.21 11.51 -0.86
N SER A 73 -6.68 12.75 -0.68
CA SER A 73 -7.80 13.29 -1.46
C SER A 73 -7.52 13.37 -2.96
N ASP A 74 -6.25 13.43 -3.36
CA ASP A 74 -5.85 13.44 -4.77
C ASP A 74 -5.78 12.04 -5.40
N GLY A 75 -6.08 11.00 -4.64
CA GLY A 75 -6.04 9.62 -5.11
C GLY A 75 -4.73 8.89 -4.84
N THR A 76 -3.72 9.58 -4.32
CA THR A 76 -2.44 8.94 -3.96
C THR A 76 -2.65 7.96 -2.82
N GLU A 77 -2.14 6.75 -2.97
CA GLU A 77 -2.20 5.71 -1.94
C GLU A 77 -0.80 5.39 -1.43
N LEU A 78 -0.62 5.50 -0.12
CA LEU A 78 0.63 5.16 0.55
C LEU A 78 0.42 3.95 1.45
N ARG A 79 1.35 3.00 1.34
CA ARG A 79 1.37 1.85 2.23
C ARG A 79 2.35 2.13 3.37
N PHE A 80 1.84 2.10 4.58
CA PHE A 80 2.64 2.26 5.79
C PHE A 80 2.84 0.90 6.43
N ALA A 81 4.07 0.61 6.84
CA ALA A 81 4.43 -0.60 7.56
C ALA A 81 5.19 -0.22 8.82
N GLU A 82 4.80 -0.82 9.93
CA GLU A 82 5.46 -0.62 11.23
C GLU A 82 6.17 -1.91 11.61
N GLU A 83 7.40 -1.80 12.08
CA GLU A 83 8.19 -2.93 12.53
C GLU A 83 8.96 -2.58 13.78
N SER A 84 8.93 -3.47 14.76
CA SER A 84 9.71 -3.31 15.97
C SER A 84 11.13 -3.83 15.73
N ILE A 85 12.13 -2.98 16.00
CA ILE A 85 13.53 -3.29 15.80
C ILE A 85 14.25 -3.19 17.11
N LYS A 86 15.06 -4.21 17.43
CA LYS A 86 15.91 -4.23 18.60
C LYS A 86 17.36 -4.12 18.17
N THR A 87 18.06 -3.13 18.67
CA THR A 87 19.48 -2.92 18.35
C THR A 87 20.38 -3.89 19.15
N ALA A 88 21.63 -4.01 18.73
CA ALA A 88 22.63 -4.79 19.45
C ALA A 88 22.85 -4.32 20.88
N ALA A 89 22.62 -3.03 21.14
CA ALA A 89 22.72 -2.45 22.48
C ALA A 89 21.47 -2.71 23.35
N GLY A 90 20.46 -3.42 22.80
CA GLY A 90 19.24 -3.73 23.54
C GLY A 90 18.18 -2.65 23.48
N LEU A 91 18.39 -1.57 22.70
CA LEU A 91 17.41 -0.53 22.52
C LEU A 91 16.33 -0.94 21.52
N THR A 92 15.10 -0.59 21.83
CA THR A 92 13.95 -0.91 20.97
C THR A 92 13.48 0.35 20.22
N TYR A 93 13.31 0.20 18.92
CA TYR A 93 12.79 1.26 18.04
C TYR A 93 11.62 0.74 17.24
N THR A 94 10.72 1.62 16.85
CA THR A 94 9.67 1.31 15.88
C THR A 94 10.08 1.93 14.54
N GLN A 95 10.26 1.10 13.53
CA GLN A 95 10.54 1.55 12.18
C GLN A 95 9.21 1.68 11.44
N VAL A 96 8.97 2.86 10.87
CA VAL A 96 7.81 3.09 10.00
C VAL A 96 8.31 3.40 8.61
N THR A 97 7.84 2.65 7.63
CA THR A 97 8.12 2.88 6.23
C THR A 97 6.84 3.26 5.50
N ALA A 98 6.97 4.10 4.49
CA ALA A 98 5.86 4.47 3.63
C ALA A 98 6.29 4.35 2.17
N ALA A 99 5.51 3.66 1.38
CA ALA A 99 5.76 3.46 -0.04
C ALA A 99 4.54 3.88 -0.84
N ASP A 100 4.76 4.61 -1.93
CA ASP A 100 3.70 4.98 -2.85
C ASP A 100 3.31 3.74 -3.66
N VAL A 101 2.10 3.27 -3.45
CA VAL A 101 1.58 2.08 -4.13
C VAL A 101 0.41 2.42 -5.06
N THR A 102 0.23 3.70 -5.37
CA THR A 102 -0.87 4.17 -6.22
C THR A 102 -0.93 3.41 -7.53
N GLU A 103 0.19 3.35 -8.23
CA GLU A 103 0.28 2.65 -9.52
C GLU A 103 0.08 1.15 -9.36
N LEU A 104 0.69 0.56 -8.35
CA LEU A 104 0.56 -0.87 -8.07
C LEU A 104 -0.90 -1.24 -7.74
N MET A 105 -1.55 -0.44 -6.89
CA MET A 105 -2.95 -0.68 -6.52
C MET A 105 -3.87 -0.48 -7.72
N TRP A 106 -3.60 0.53 -8.54
CA TRP A 106 -4.36 0.77 -9.77
C TRP A 106 -4.25 -0.42 -10.73
N ARG A 107 -3.02 -0.91 -10.97
CA ARG A 107 -2.77 -2.07 -11.82
C ARG A 107 -3.47 -3.31 -11.31
N GLN A 108 -3.40 -3.55 -10.01
CA GLN A 108 -4.03 -4.70 -9.39
C GLN A 108 -5.55 -4.66 -9.56
N LYS A 109 -6.15 -3.50 -9.31
CA LYS A 109 -7.58 -3.29 -9.51
C LYS A 109 -7.97 -3.51 -10.97
N HIS A 110 -7.17 -2.95 -11.90
CA HIS A 110 -7.42 -3.08 -13.33
C HIS A 110 -7.35 -4.54 -13.79
N LEU A 111 -6.35 -5.29 -13.31
CA LEU A 111 -6.23 -6.71 -13.61
C LEU A 111 -7.41 -7.52 -13.07
N GLN A 112 -7.90 -7.19 -11.88
CA GLN A 112 -9.08 -7.85 -11.31
C GLN A 112 -10.32 -7.57 -12.15
N GLU A 113 -10.49 -6.34 -12.60
CA GLU A 113 -11.61 -5.96 -13.46
C GLU A 113 -11.55 -6.67 -14.81
N GLU A 114 -10.37 -6.75 -15.44
CA GLU A 114 -10.18 -7.47 -16.70
C GLU A 114 -10.43 -8.96 -16.51
N SER A 115 -9.94 -9.54 -15.44
CA SER A 115 -10.16 -10.95 -15.14
C SER A 115 -11.65 -11.27 -14.95
N ALA A 116 -12.37 -10.39 -14.25
CA ALA A 116 -13.81 -10.53 -14.06
C ALA A 116 -14.57 -10.44 -15.40
N LYS A 117 -14.19 -9.52 -16.28
CA LYS A 117 -14.79 -9.39 -17.61
C LYS A 117 -14.52 -10.62 -18.47
N LEU A 118 -13.31 -11.16 -18.39
CA LEU A 118 -12.95 -12.36 -19.14
C LEU A 118 -13.75 -13.57 -18.66
N ALA A 119 -13.87 -13.74 -17.36
CA ALA A 119 -14.67 -14.82 -16.78
C ALA A 119 -16.14 -14.72 -17.19
N GLU A 120 -16.70 -13.52 -17.22
CA GLU A 120 -18.07 -13.27 -17.65
C GLU A 120 -18.24 -13.59 -19.14
N ALA A 121 -17.28 -13.17 -19.97
CA ALA A 121 -17.31 -13.47 -21.40
C ALA A 121 -17.23 -14.98 -21.67
N ASN A 122 -16.36 -15.69 -20.95
CA ASN A 122 -16.24 -17.14 -21.05
C ASN A 122 -17.54 -17.84 -20.65
N GLU A 123 -18.19 -17.36 -19.59
CA GLU A 123 -19.47 -17.93 -19.16
C GLU A 123 -20.57 -17.73 -20.20
N ARG A 124 -20.63 -16.57 -20.84
CA ARG A 124 -21.56 -16.30 -21.94
C ARG A 124 -21.31 -17.21 -23.13
N MET A 125 -20.05 -17.37 -23.50
CA MET A 125 -19.66 -18.25 -24.60
C MET A 125 -20.07 -19.68 -24.30
N ARG A 126 -19.87 -20.16 -23.09
CA ARG A 126 -20.28 -21.50 -22.68
C ARG A 126 -21.78 -21.69 -22.78
N ARG A 127 -22.58 -20.70 -22.33
CA ARG A 127 -24.04 -20.74 -22.44
C ARG A 127 -24.51 -20.78 -23.87
N LEU A 128 -23.90 -19.97 -24.74
CA LEU A 128 -24.23 -19.96 -26.15
C LEU A 128 -23.90 -21.30 -26.81
N PHE A 129 -22.77 -21.88 -26.44
CA PHE A 129 -22.37 -23.20 -26.95
C PHE A 129 -23.38 -24.28 -26.54
N GLU A 130 -23.84 -24.26 -25.28
CA GLU A 130 -24.83 -25.19 -24.77
C GLU A 130 -26.19 -25.06 -25.47
N GLN A 131 -26.50 -23.87 -25.98
CA GLN A 131 -27.74 -23.59 -26.70
C GLN A 131 -27.64 -23.85 -28.20
N MET A 132 -26.45 -24.16 -28.73
CA MET A 132 -26.28 -24.47 -30.13
C MET A 132 -26.97 -25.76 -30.51
N PRO A 133 -27.50 -25.84 -31.78
CA PRO A 133 -28.05 -27.08 -32.28
C PRO A 133 -27.01 -28.21 -32.21
N GLU A 134 -27.48 -29.40 -31.89
CA GLU A 134 -26.63 -30.56 -31.67
C GLU A 134 -25.75 -30.90 -32.88
N ILE A 135 -26.24 -30.67 -34.07
CA ILE A 135 -25.50 -30.89 -35.33
C ILE A 135 -24.21 -30.06 -35.35
N ILE A 136 -24.28 -28.79 -34.94
CA ILE A 136 -23.11 -27.89 -34.89
C ILE A 136 -22.12 -28.37 -33.83
N ARG A 137 -22.59 -28.84 -32.68
CA ARG A 137 -21.72 -29.39 -31.64
C ARG A 137 -20.98 -30.63 -32.10
N GLN A 138 -21.66 -31.48 -32.86
CA GLN A 138 -21.07 -32.70 -33.42
C GLN A 138 -19.97 -32.37 -34.43
N GLU A 139 -20.16 -31.38 -35.28
CA GLU A 139 -19.15 -30.92 -36.22
C GLU A 139 -17.91 -30.42 -35.52
N GLU A 140 -18.05 -29.63 -34.45
CA GLU A 140 -16.93 -29.17 -33.67
C GLU A 140 -16.19 -30.32 -32.96
N THR A 141 -16.91 -31.32 -32.53
CA THR A 141 -16.34 -32.51 -31.88
C THR A 141 -15.53 -33.35 -32.86
N LEU A 142 -15.93 -33.39 -34.13
CA LEU A 142 -15.25 -34.13 -35.17
C LEU A 142 -14.06 -33.40 -35.76
N ALA A 143 -13.99 -32.09 -35.57
CA ALA A 143 -12.88 -31.28 -36.05
C ALA A 143 -11.70 -31.35 -35.10
#